data_5e732a207dcf59adcb62532f46921d82
#
_entry.id   5e732a207dcf59adcb62532f46921d82
#
_cell.length_a   1.000
_cell.length_b   1.000
_cell.length_c   1.000
_cell.angle_alpha   90.00
_cell.angle_beta   90.00
_cell.angle_gamma   90.00
#
_symmetry.space_group_name_H-M   'P 1'
#
loop_
_entity.id
_entity.type
_entity.pdbx_description
1 polymer ?
#
loop_
_entity_poly.entity_id
_entity_poly.type
_entity_poly.pdbx_seq_one_letter_code
_entity_poly.pdbx_strand_id
1 'polypeptide(L)' 'MAEFDRIVSDPAVLEGQPCIRGQRLTVRRVLEALALYPNRAELRAEYPELDDEDMRQALAYAAANGSGTGG' A
#
# COMPACT_ATOMS: atom_id res chain seq x y z
N MET A 1 4.36 11.68 -15.54
CA MET A 1 4.63 10.38 -15.18
C MET A 1 4.38 10.21 -13.71
N ALA A 2 3.62 9.24 -13.35
CA ALA A 2 3.23 9.11 -11.97
C ALA A 2 4.29 8.35 -11.21
N GLU A 3 4.69 8.87 -10.06
CA GLU A 3 5.59 8.16 -9.20
C GLU A 3 4.95 6.95 -8.58
N PHE A 4 3.64 7.02 -8.43
CA PHE A 4 2.90 5.97 -7.72
C PHE A 4 1.83 5.44 -8.64
N ASP A 5 2.26 4.81 -9.73
CA ASP A 5 1.30 4.31 -10.71
C ASP A 5 0.50 3.12 -10.18
N ARG A 6 0.92 2.55 -9.06
CA ARG A 6 0.17 1.47 -8.42
C ARG A 6 -0.79 1.98 -7.36
N ILE A 7 -0.77 3.27 -7.04
CA ILE A 7 -1.59 3.84 -5.99
C ILE A 7 -2.66 4.72 -6.62
N VAL A 8 -3.91 4.47 -6.27
CA VAL A 8 -5.02 5.28 -6.76
C VAL A 8 -5.88 5.70 -5.60
N SER A 9 -6.61 6.79 -5.79
CA SER A 9 -7.52 7.28 -4.77
C SER A 9 -8.80 7.64 -5.50
N ASP A 10 -9.86 6.86 -5.25
CA ASP A 10 -11.13 7.03 -5.92
C ASP A 10 -12.20 7.21 -4.85
N PRO A 11 -12.93 8.33 -4.82
CA PRO A 11 -13.93 8.55 -3.78
C PRO A 11 -14.96 7.45 -3.69
N ALA A 12 -15.20 6.74 -4.77
CA ALA A 12 -16.18 5.69 -4.78
C ALA A 12 -15.63 4.38 -4.22
N VAL A 13 -14.33 4.32 -3.95
CA VAL A 13 -13.70 3.10 -3.48
C VAL A 13 -13.04 3.38 -2.14
N LEU A 14 -13.46 2.64 -1.12
CA LEU A 14 -12.88 2.74 0.22
C LEU A 14 -12.81 4.19 0.71
N GLU A 15 -13.84 4.95 0.37
CA GLU A 15 -14.00 6.32 0.82
C GLU A 15 -12.86 7.23 0.41
N GLY A 16 -12.26 6.96 -0.72
CA GLY A 16 -11.22 7.82 -1.25
C GLY A 16 -9.86 7.58 -0.67
N GLN A 17 -9.70 6.57 0.16
CA GLN A 17 -8.38 6.27 0.70
C GLN A 17 -7.47 5.76 -0.40
N PRO A 18 -6.18 6.06 -0.33
CA PRO A 18 -5.24 5.55 -1.32
C PRO A 18 -5.18 4.03 -1.25
N CYS A 19 -5.31 3.40 -2.41
CA CYS A 19 -5.38 1.96 -2.52
C CYS A 19 -4.46 1.45 -3.60
N ILE A 20 -4.12 0.19 -3.54
CA ILE A 20 -3.37 -0.46 -4.60
C ILE A 20 -4.32 -0.64 -5.79
N ARG A 21 -3.88 -0.20 -6.95
CA ARG A 21 -4.69 -0.24 -8.15
C ARG A 21 -5.11 -1.67 -8.47
N GLY A 22 -6.37 -1.85 -8.78
CA GLY A 22 -6.89 -3.15 -9.12
C GLY A 22 -7.18 -4.03 -7.94
N GLN A 23 -6.95 -3.54 -6.72
CA GLN A 23 -7.20 -4.31 -5.53
C GLN A 23 -7.94 -3.44 -4.54
N ARG A 24 -8.70 -4.07 -3.65
CA ARG A 24 -9.37 -3.32 -2.60
C ARG A 24 -8.52 -3.36 -1.36
N LEU A 25 -7.32 -2.85 -1.47
CA LEU A 25 -6.34 -2.92 -0.40
C LEU A 25 -5.74 -1.54 -0.26
N THR A 26 -5.98 -0.90 0.87
CA THR A 26 -5.47 0.44 1.09
C THR A 26 -3.97 0.40 1.35
N VAL A 27 -3.33 1.53 1.09
CA VAL A 27 -1.91 1.68 1.42
C VAL A 27 -1.71 1.42 2.91
N ARG A 28 -2.61 1.93 3.75
CA ARG A 28 -2.51 1.72 5.18
C ARG A 28 -2.52 0.23 5.52
N ARG A 29 -3.38 -0.53 4.86
CA ARG A 29 -3.46 -1.96 5.12
C ARG A 29 -2.18 -2.66 4.71
N VAL A 30 -1.58 -2.23 3.60
CA VAL A 30 -0.31 -2.80 3.17
C VAL A 30 0.77 -2.53 4.21
N LEU A 31 0.78 -1.32 4.76
CA LEU A 31 1.76 -0.99 5.80
C LEU A 31 1.56 -1.85 7.03
N GLU A 32 0.31 -2.07 7.42
CA GLU A 32 0.02 -2.92 8.56
C GLU A 32 0.48 -4.35 8.30
N ALA A 33 0.26 -4.82 7.07
CA ALA A 33 0.68 -6.17 6.72
C ALA A 33 2.20 -6.30 6.76
N LEU A 34 2.90 -5.27 6.30
CA LEU A 34 4.36 -5.30 6.34
C LEU A 34 4.87 -5.36 7.79
N ALA A 35 4.17 -4.69 8.69
CA ALA A 35 4.55 -4.76 10.10
C ALA A 35 4.26 -6.11 10.70
N LEU A 36 3.15 -6.72 10.29
CA LEU A 36 2.73 -7.98 10.84
C LEU A 36 3.56 -9.15 10.30
N TYR A 37 3.97 -9.04 9.03
CA TYR A 37 4.73 -10.08 8.36
C TYR A 37 6.07 -9.52 7.91
N PRO A 38 7.06 -9.43 8.82
CA PRO A 38 8.36 -8.88 8.44
C PRO A 38 9.04 -9.71 7.37
N ASN A 39 8.76 -11.00 7.34
CA ASN A 39 9.32 -11.87 6.33
C ASN A 39 8.51 -11.71 5.05
N ARG A 40 9.16 -11.29 3.96
CA ARG A 40 8.50 -10.98 2.72
C ARG A 40 7.81 -12.20 2.13
N ALA A 41 8.41 -13.37 2.29
CA ALA A 41 7.80 -14.59 1.77
C ALA A 41 6.50 -14.90 2.47
N GLU A 42 6.44 -14.69 3.77
CA GLU A 42 5.20 -14.89 4.52
C GLU A 42 4.15 -13.88 4.11
N LEU A 43 4.55 -12.65 3.91
CA LEU A 43 3.64 -11.61 3.47
C LEU A 43 3.01 -11.98 2.13
N ARG A 44 3.82 -12.45 1.19
CA ARG A 44 3.33 -12.76 -0.13
C ARG A 44 2.44 -14.00 -0.13
N ALA A 45 2.64 -14.88 0.84
CA ALA A 45 1.76 -16.03 1.00
C ALA A 45 0.36 -15.58 1.44
N GLU A 46 0.30 -14.55 2.30
CA GLU A 46 -0.98 -14.04 2.77
C GLU A 46 -1.64 -13.12 1.77
N TYR A 47 -0.85 -12.37 1.02
CA TYR A 47 -1.36 -11.40 0.05
C TYR A 47 -0.71 -11.67 -1.30
N PRO A 48 -1.10 -12.75 -1.96
CA PRO A 48 -0.44 -13.13 -3.22
C PRO A 48 -0.59 -12.11 -4.33
N GLU A 49 -1.57 -11.21 -4.22
CA GLU A 49 -1.75 -10.20 -5.24
C GLU A 49 -0.72 -9.08 -5.15
N LEU A 50 -0.08 -8.93 -4.01
CA LEU A 50 0.90 -7.87 -3.82
C LEU A 50 2.25 -8.31 -4.35
N ASP A 51 2.82 -7.52 -5.25
CA ASP A 51 4.19 -7.81 -5.68
C ASP A 51 5.12 -6.80 -5.01
N ASP A 52 6.41 -6.95 -5.28
CA ASP A 52 7.40 -6.11 -4.62
C ASP A 52 7.21 -4.65 -4.97
N GLU A 53 6.80 -4.36 -6.18
CA GLU A 53 6.60 -2.96 -6.59
C GLU A 53 5.42 -2.34 -5.86
N ASP A 54 4.34 -3.11 -5.65
CA ASP A 54 3.21 -2.61 -4.88
C ASP A 54 3.65 -2.20 -3.48
N MET A 55 4.44 -3.05 -2.85
CA MET A 55 4.89 -2.79 -1.49
C MET A 55 5.85 -1.61 -1.45
N ARG A 56 6.75 -1.53 -2.43
CA ARG A 56 7.69 -0.42 -2.51
C ARG A 56 6.94 0.91 -2.65
N GLN A 57 5.94 0.94 -3.52
CA GLN A 57 5.20 2.18 -3.73
C GLN A 57 4.36 2.55 -2.51
N ALA A 58 3.80 1.56 -1.82
CA ALA A 58 3.05 1.86 -0.61
C ALA A 58 3.95 2.52 0.43
N LEU A 59 5.14 2.00 0.61
CA LEU A 59 6.08 2.57 1.56
C LEU A 59 6.52 3.96 1.13
N ALA A 60 6.83 4.12 -0.15
CA ALA A 60 7.26 5.42 -0.66
C ALA A 60 6.15 6.45 -0.57
N TYR A 61 4.92 6.03 -0.85
CA TYR A 61 3.77 6.92 -0.75
C TYR A 61 3.59 7.40 0.68
N ALA A 62 3.69 6.49 1.63
CA ALA A 62 3.53 6.86 3.03
C ALA A 62 4.61 7.84 3.45
N ALA A 63 5.82 7.61 3.02
CA ALA A 63 6.91 8.50 3.36
C ALA A 63 6.71 9.88 2.74
N ALA A 64 6.29 9.91 1.48
CA ALA A 64 6.13 11.18 0.77
C ALA A 64 4.97 11.99 1.32
N ASN A 65 3.96 11.33 1.85
CA ASN A 65 2.79 12.03 2.35
C ASN A 65 2.80 12.26 3.85
N GLY A 66 3.91 12.03 4.46
CA GLY A 66 4.11 12.40 5.85
C GLY A 66 3.26 11.68 6.75
N SER A 67 2.87 10.62 6.36
CA SER A 67 1.93 10.00 7.10
C SER A 67 2.33 9.79 8.44
N GLY A 68 3.36 10.01 8.57
CA GLY A 68 3.62 9.88 9.80
C GLY A 68 3.09 10.71 10.69
N THR A 69 2.80 11.08 10.48
CA THR A 69 2.49 11.54 11.24
C THR A 69 2.30 11.33 12.17
N GLY A 70 2.27 11.15 12.17
CA GLY A 70 2.12 10.89 13.14
C GLY A 70 2.84 11.16 13.81
N GLY A 71 3.05 11.36 13.57
CA GLY A 71 3.82 11.41 14.39
C GLY A 71 4.18 11.67 14.57
#